data_f82bc234b8a6a16bbf61f962b8d8c0ad
#
_entry.id   f82bc234b8a6a16bbf61f962b8d8c0ad
#
_cell.length_a   1.000
_cell.length_b   1.000
_cell.length_c   1.000
_cell.angle_alpha   90.00
_cell.angle_beta   90.00
_cell.angle_gamma   90.00
#
_symmetry.space_group_name_H-M   'P 1'
#
loop_
_entity.id
_entity.type
_entity.pdbx_description
1 polymer ?
#
loop_
_entity_poly.entity_id
_entity_poly.type
_entity_poly.pdbx_seq_one_letter_code
_entity_poly.pdbx_strand_id
1 'polypeptide(L)'
;METDVLIIGGGVIGSCIARQLCRYHLDITLVEKQSDVCMGTSKANSSMVHDGYNIDGHKLKGRLCLEANTMYEKMCRELNVDYRPATGSIFAGFTEDHLAIMKQQLENSKTNGLSGLYIANHDQMMALEPNISREVQYGLVNPNTGTINPFDLTMALAENAVMNGVKVFLETEVTNIHTRKGKIESVETNIGRFEP
;
A
#
# COMPACT_ATOMS: atom_id res chain seq x y z
N MET A 1 6.79 30.07 -3.16
CA MET A 1 5.37 29.62 -3.10
C MET A 1 5.10 29.21 -1.65
N GLU A 2 4.10 29.81 -1.02
CA GLU A 2 3.69 29.48 0.35
C GLU A 2 2.76 28.27 0.34
N THR A 3 2.84 27.44 1.37
CA THR A 3 1.96 26.27 1.59
C THR A 3 2.07 25.88 3.06
N ASP A 4 0.98 25.40 3.69
CA ASP A 4 1.04 24.91 5.08
C ASP A 4 1.68 23.52 5.15
N VAL A 5 1.50 22.70 4.09
CA VAL A 5 2.06 21.35 3.99
C VAL A 5 2.58 21.10 2.60
N LEU A 6 3.86 20.71 2.50
CA LEU A 6 4.46 20.23 1.26
C LEU A 6 4.65 18.71 1.31
N ILE A 7 3.99 18.00 0.41
CA ILE A 7 4.11 16.55 0.25
C ILE A 7 5.08 16.26 -0.89
N ILE A 8 6.13 15.51 -0.61
CA ILE A 8 7.15 15.15 -1.61
C ILE A 8 6.91 13.72 -2.09
N GLY A 9 6.50 13.58 -3.34
CA GLY A 9 6.26 12.31 -4.04
C GLY A 9 4.78 11.96 -4.21
N GLY A 10 4.37 11.75 -5.47
CA GLY A 10 3.02 11.39 -5.91
C GLY A 10 2.76 9.87 -5.98
N GLY A 11 3.44 9.07 -5.16
CA GLY A 11 3.10 7.66 -4.97
C GLY A 11 1.86 7.47 -4.10
N VAL A 12 1.42 6.21 -3.91
CA VAL A 12 0.21 5.88 -3.13
C VAL A 12 0.20 6.51 -1.73
N ILE A 13 1.36 6.59 -1.07
CA ILE A 13 1.46 7.18 0.27
C ILE A 13 1.23 8.68 0.22
N GLY A 14 1.94 9.42 -0.64
CA GLY A 14 1.77 10.87 -0.76
C GLY A 14 0.36 11.25 -1.21
N SER A 15 -0.20 10.56 -2.18
CA SER A 15 -1.57 10.77 -2.64
C SER A 15 -2.61 10.48 -1.55
N CYS A 16 -2.38 9.43 -0.74
CA CYS A 16 -3.26 9.12 0.39
C CYS A 16 -3.18 10.20 1.49
N ILE A 17 -1.97 10.68 1.81
CA ILE A 17 -1.78 11.77 2.78
C ILE A 17 -2.45 13.05 2.28
N ALA A 18 -2.26 13.42 1.01
CA ALA A 18 -2.90 14.58 0.39
C ALA A 18 -4.42 14.51 0.53
N ARG A 19 -5.03 13.36 0.17
CA ARG A 19 -6.47 13.13 0.33
C ARG A 19 -6.92 13.21 1.78
N GLN A 20 -6.15 12.75 2.75
CA GLN A 20 -6.55 12.82 4.15
C GLN A 20 -6.45 14.26 4.70
N LEU A 21 -5.41 14.98 4.32
CA LEU A 21 -5.17 16.34 4.80
C LEU A 21 -6.11 17.37 4.17
N CYS A 22 -6.62 17.18 2.95
CA CYS A 22 -7.55 18.11 2.33
C CYS A 22 -8.92 18.25 3.07
N ARG A 23 -9.15 17.45 4.12
CA ARG A 23 -10.29 17.59 5.03
C ARG A 23 -10.12 18.73 6.05
N TYR A 24 -8.94 19.31 6.12
CA TYR A 24 -8.61 20.39 7.03
C TYR A 24 -8.45 21.69 6.26
N HIS A 25 -8.55 22.81 6.93
CA HIS A 25 -8.30 24.14 6.35
C HIS A 25 -6.78 24.39 6.27
N LEU A 26 -6.14 23.75 5.32
CA LEU A 26 -4.70 23.83 5.06
C LEU A 26 -4.47 24.09 3.57
N ASP A 27 -3.47 24.92 3.27
CA ASP A 27 -2.93 25.04 1.91
C ASP A 27 -1.92 23.90 1.68
N ILE A 28 -2.30 22.92 0.87
CA ILE A 28 -1.55 21.68 0.67
C ILE A 28 -1.00 21.64 -0.74
N THR A 29 0.28 21.40 -0.84
CA THR A 29 0.96 21.21 -2.13
C THR A 29 1.62 19.83 -2.17
N LEU A 30 1.43 19.10 -3.27
CA LEU A 30 2.13 17.86 -3.58
C LEU A 30 3.04 18.10 -4.78
N VAL A 31 4.31 17.72 -4.66
CA VAL A 31 5.29 17.78 -5.74
C VAL A 31 5.73 16.38 -6.13
N GLU A 32 5.75 16.07 -7.44
CA GLU A 32 6.20 14.79 -8.00
C GLU A 32 7.22 15.08 -9.13
N LYS A 33 8.37 14.40 -9.08
CA LYS A 33 9.43 14.62 -10.06
C LYS A 33 9.15 14.01 -11.44
N GLN A 34 8.28 13.03 -11.51
CA GLN A 34 7.90 12.39 -12.75
C GLN A 34 6.77 13.16 -13.45
N SER A 35 6.48 12.77 -14.68
CA SER A 35 5.42 13.36 -15.50
C SER A 35 4.01 13.01 -15.06
N ASP A 36 3.87 12.07 -14.09
CA ASP A 36 2.58 11.66 -13.52
C ASP A 36 2.75 11.08 -12.12
N VAL A 37 1.66 10.95 -11.39
CA VAL A 37 1.61 10.19 -10.12
C VAL A 37 1.79 8.70 -10.37
N CYS A 38 2.06 7.92 -9.32
CA CYS A 38 2.21 6.46 -9.41
C CYS A 38 3.42 5.96 -10.24
N MET A 39 4.34 6.81 -10.63
CA MET A 39 5.44 6.43 -11.54
C MET A 39 6.60 5.68 -10.86
N GLY A 40 6.62 5.60 -9.54
CA GLY A 40 7.63 4.89 -8.75
C GLY A 40 7.22 3.46 -8.35
N THR A 41 7.55 3.07 -7.13
CA THR A 41 7.28 1.72 -6.57
C THR A 41 5.77 1.39 -6.53
N SER A 42 4.90 2.39 -6.45
CA SER A 42 3.45 2.18 -6.40
C SER A 42 2.90 1.47 -7.64
N LYS A 43 3.54 1.59 -8.81
CA LYS A 43 3.16 0.85 -10.03
C LYS A 43 3.79 -0.54 -10.14
N ALA A 44 4.87 -0.80 -9.40
CA ALA A 44 5.70 -2.00 -9.55
C ALA A 44 5.55 -2.91 -8.32
N ASN A 45 4.37 -3.50 -8.17
CA ASN A 45 4.04 -4.41 -7.08
C ASN A 45 3.06 -5.50 -7.53
N SER A 46 2.72 -6.43 -6.63
CA SER A 46 1.86 -7.59 -6.91
C SER A 46 0.36 -7.29 -6.88
N SER A 47 -0.06 -6.04 -6.70
CA SER A 47 -1.47 -5.64 -6.58
C SER A 47 -2.23 -6.27 -5.40
N MET A 48 -1.51 -6.89 -4.48
CA MET A 48 -2.10 -7.60 -3.34
C MET A 48 -2.33 -6.65 -2.17
N VAL A 49 -3.53 -6.70 -1.62
CA VAL A 49 -3.87 -6.06 -0.35
C VAL A 49 -3.73 -7.09 0.74
N HIS A 50 -2.58 -7.04 1.44
CA HIS A 50 -2.25 -7.98 2.50
C HIS A 50 -3.09 -7.73 3.76
N ASP A 51 -3.47 -8.81 4.42
CA ASP A 51 -4.16 -8.82 5.71
C ASP A 51 -3.21 -8.92 6.92
N GLY A 52 -1.90 -9.07 6.69
CA GLY A 52 -0.90 -9.10 7.75
C GLY A 52 -0.64 -10.48 8.36
N TYR A 53 -1.10 -11.57 7.74
CA TYR A 53 -0.95 -12.94 8.27
C TYR A 53 0.51 -13.35 8.55
N ASN A 54 1.44 -12.84 7.76
CA ASN A 54 2.86 -13.21 7.81
C ASN A 54 3.74 -12.20 8.58
N ILE A 55 3.13 -11.23 9.25
CA ILE A 55 3.82 -10.17 9.97
C ILE A 55 3.49 -10.26 11.47
N ASP A 56 4.49 -10.01 12.31
CA ASP A 56 4.27 -9.89 13.75
C ASP A 56 3.38 -8.67 14.06
N GLY A 57 2.16 -8.91 14.51
CA GLY A 57 1.15 -7.89 14.82
C GLY A 57 1.52 -6.96 15.99
N HIS A 58 2.52 -7.32 16.81
CA HIS A 58 3.01 -6.44 17.88
C HIS A 58 3.94 -5.35 17.35
N LYS A 59 4.53 -5.53 16.15
CA LYS A 59 5.35 -4.53 15.49
C LYS A 59 4.49 -3.47 14.81
N LEU A 60 5.02 -2.25 14.69
CA LEU A 60 4.33 -1.13 14.03
C LEU A 60 3.84 -1.52 12.63
N LYS A 61 4.68 -2.17 11.83
CA LYS A 61 4.32 -2.63 10.47
C LYS A 61 3.11 -3.57 10.49
N GLY A 62 3.07 -4.54 11.42
CA GLY A 62 1.96 -5.49 11.54
C GLY A 62 0.66 -4.79 11.92
N ARG A 63 0.69 -3.93 12.94
CA ARG A 63 -0.47 -3.16 13.37
C ARG A 63 -1.04 -2.30 12.25
N LEU A 64 -0.18 -1.54 11.56
CA LEU A 64 -0.60 -0.70 10.44
C LEU A 64 -1.16 -1.52 9.27
N CYS A 65 -0.59 -2.70 8.99
CA CYS A 65 -1.09 -3.59 7.93
C CYS A 65 -2.50 -4.12 8.26
N LEU A 66 -2.71 -4.60 9.49
CA LEU A 66 -4.01 -5.09 9.96
C LEU A 66 -5.07 -3.97 9.93
N GLU A 67 -4.74 -2.79 10.44
CA GLU A 67 -5.64 -1.64 10.44
C GLU A 67 -5.98 -1.18 9.02
N ALA A 68 -4.96 -1.00 8.17
CA ALA A 68 -5.15 -0.54 6.80
C ALA A 68 -6.01 -1.49 5.96
N ASN A 69 -5.87 -2.80 6.14
CA ASN A 69 -6.66 -3.79 5.39
C ASN A 69 -8.17 -3.53 5.55
N THR A 70 -8.63 -3.19 6.74
CA THR A 70 -10.05 -2.90 7.03
C THR A 70 -10.57 -1.63 6.36
N MET A 71 -9.67 -0.74 5.92
CA MET A 71 -10.04 0.57 5.34
C MET A 71 -10.26 0.50 3.83
N TYR A 72 -9.70 -0.50 3.14
CA TYR A 72 -9.69 -0.56 1.68
C TYR A 72 -11.08 -0.57 1.06
N GLU A 73 -11.97 -1.41 1.54
CA GLU A 73 -13.32 -1.55 0.95
C GLU A 73 -14.09 -0.22 0.97
N LYS A 74 -14.07 0.48 2.10
CA LYS A 74 -14.72 1.78 2.23
C LYS A 74 -14.05 2.83 1.33
N MET A 75 -12.73 2.90 1.39
CA MET A 75 -11.95 3.87 0.61
C MET A 75 -12.16 3.69 -0.89
N CYS A 76 -12.09 2.46 -1.37
CA CYS A 76 -12.25 2.15 -2.80
C CYS A 76 -13.68 2.45 -3.28
N ARG A 77 -14.69 2.20 -2.45
CA ARG A 77 -16.08 2.57 -2.75
C ARG A 77 -16.25 4.09 -2.86
N GLU A 78 -15.65 4.85 -1.94
CA GLU A 78 -15.68 6.32 -1.98
C GLU A 78 -14.99 6.90 -3.22
N LEU A 79 -13.93 6.23 -3.70
CA LEU A 79 -13.13 6.64 -4.85
C LEU A 79 -13.59 6.02 -6.18
N ASN A 80 -14.60 5.15 -6.16
CA ASN A 80 -15.05 4.36 -7.32
C ASN A 80 -13.91 3.54 -7.97
N VAL A 81 -13.04 2.94 -7.14
CA VAL A 81 -11.95 2.07 -7.57
C VAL A 81 -12.36 0.61 -7.39
N ASP A 82 -12.10 -0.22 -8.41
CA ASP A 82 -12.38 -1.67 -8.35
C ASP A 82 -11.44 -2.33 -7.32
N TYR A 83 -12.01 -2.78 -6.22
CA TYR A 83 -11.35 -3.55 -5.19
C TYR A 83 -12.02 -4.91 -5.07
N ARG A 84 -11.24 -5.97 -5.15
CA ARG A 84 -11.71 -7.34 -5.00
C ARG A 84 -11.26 -7.88 -3.64
N PRO A 85 -12.13 -7.81 -2.63
CA PRO A 85 -11.85 -8.41 -1.33
C PRO A 85 -11.82 -9.94 -1.48
N ALA A 86 -11.05 -10.61 -0.62
CA ALA A 86 -11.03 -12.07 -0.53
C ALA A 86 -10.76 -12.79 -1.88
N THR A 87 -9.90 -12.22 -2.73
CA THR A 87 -9.38 -12.92 -3.91
C THR A 87 -8.60 -14.17 -3.50
N GLY A 88 -7.99 -14.11 -2.32
CA GLY A 88 -7.17 -15.16 -1.78
C GLY A 88 -5.72 -15.11 -2.26
N SER A 89 -4.87 -15.84 -1.53
CA SER A 89 -3.48 -16.06 -1.93
C SER A 89 -3.00 -17.42 -1.44
N ILE A 90 -2.01 -17.97 -2.16
CA ILE A 90 -1.38 -19.23 -1.82
C ILE A 90 0.14 -19.01 -1.74
N PHE A 91 0.73 -19.39 -0.61
CA PHE A 91 2.16 -19.55 -0.51
C PHE A 91 2.50 -21.02 -0.78
N ALA A 92 3.03 -21.32 -1.97
CA ALA A 92 3.38 -22.66 -2.40
C ALA A 92 4.70 -23.13 -1.76
N GLY A 93 4.73 -24.36 -1.23
CA GLY A 93 5.87 -24.94 -0.56
C GLY A 93 6.29 -26.28 -1.20
N PHE A 94 7.61 -26.48 -1.28
CA PHE A 94 8.23 -27.61 -1.95
C PHE A 94 9.11 -28.45 -1.01
N THR A 95 9.33 -27.97 0.21
CA THR A 95 10.24 -28.58 1.18
C THR A 95 9.68 -28.53 2.59
N GLU A 96 10.22 -29.34 3.51
CA GLU A 96 9.87 -29.28 4.93
C GLU A 96 10.22 -27.93 5.58
N ASP A 97 11.25 -27.24 5.10
CA ASP A 97 11.57 -25.88 5.57
C ASP A 97 10.45 -24.90 5.22
N HIS A 98 9.87 -25.00 4.02
CA HIS A 98 8.70 -24.21 3.65
C HIS A 98 7.51 -24.54 4.53
N LEU A 99 7.29 -25.81 4.87
CA LEU A 99 6.23 -26.20 5.79
C LEU A 99 6.43 -25.60 7.20
N ALA A 100 7.66 -25.57 7.70
CA ALA A 100 7.97 -24.95 8.99
C ALA A 100 7.65 -23.44 8.98
N ILE A 101 8.00 -22.73 7.88
CA ILE A 101 7.64 -21.31 7.69
C ILE A 101 6.12 -21.13 7.66
N MET A 102 5.38 -21.98 6.94
CA MET A 102 3.92 -21.91 6.85
C MET A 102 3.26 -22.10 8.22
N LYS A 103 3.74 -23.05 9.04
CA LYS A 103 3.25 -23.26 10.40
C LYS A 103 3.46 -22.02 11.26
N GLN A 104 4.63 -21.39 11.18
CA GLN A 104 4.90 -20.14 11.89
C GLN A 104 3.97 -19.01 11.45
N GLN A 105 3.74 -18.86 10.13
CA GLN A 105 2.84 -17.83 9.59
C GLN A 105 1.37 -18.10 9.99
N LEU A 106 0.96 -19.36 10.04
CA LEU A 106 -0.37 -19.73 10.51
C LEU A 106 -0.57 -19.38 12.00
N GLU A 107 0.45 -19.56 12.84
CA GLU A 107 0.38 -19.12 14.24
C GLU A 107 0.36 -17.58 14.36
N ASN A 108 1.17 -16.88 13.56
CA ASN A 108 1.13 -15.41 13.50
C ASN A 108 -0.28 -14.92 13.10
N SER A 109 -0.90 -15.56 12.12
CA SER A 109 -2.25 -15.17 11.67
C SER A 109 -3.28 -15.27 12.80
N LYS A 110 -3.23 -16.35 13.61
CA LYS A 110 -4.10 -16.52 14.77
C LYS A 110 -3.86 -15.43 15.82
N THR A 111 -2.59 -15.16 16.14
CA THR A 111 -2.20 -14.08 17.06
C THR A 111 -2.69 -12.72 16.59
N ASN A 112 -2.71 -12.49 15.27
CA ASN A 112 -3.21 -11.28 14.64
C ASN A 112 -4.76 -11.24 14.52
N GLY A 113 -5.47 -12.27 15.03
CA GLY A 113 -6.93 -12.33 14.99
C GLY A 113 -7.51 -12.69 13.62
N LEU A 114 -6.69 -13.20 12.71
CA LEU A 114 -7.13 -13.63 11.39
C LEU A 114 -7.64 -15.08 11.42
N SER A 115 -8.64 -15.36 10.61
CA SER A 115 -9.27 -16.69 10.51
C SER A 115 -9.32 -17.20 9.07
N GLY A 116 -9.60 -18.48 8.91
CA GLY A 116 -9.79 -19.08 7.59
C GLY A 116 -8.50 -19.54 6.90
N LEU A 117 -7.31 -19.19 7.41
CA LEU A 117 -6.06 -19.69 6.86
C LEU A 117 -5.85 -21.16 7.23
N TYR A 118 -5.31 -21.94 6.29
CA TYR A 118 -4.99 -23.34 6.52
C TYR A 118 -3.81 -23.80 5.65
N ILE A 119 -3.18 -24.91 6.07
CA ILE A 119 -2.15 -25.56 5.27
C ILE A 119 -2.80 -26.69 4.46
N ALA A 120 -2.72 -26.60 3.16
CA ALA A 120 -3.16 -27.61 2.20
C ALA A 120 -2.01 -28.58 1.89
N ASN A 121 -2.35 -29.86 1.69
CA ASN A 121 -1.43 -30.88 1.19
C ASN A 121 -1.37 -30.85 -0.36
N HIS A 122 -0.52 -31.70 -0.95
CA HIS A 122 -0.35 -31.82 -2.40
C HIS A 122 -1.68 -31.94 -3.16
N ASP A 123 -2.54 -32.91 -2.79
CA ASP A 123 -3.78 -33.19 -3.51
C ASP A 123 -4.75 -32.00 -3.43
N GLN A 124 -4.81 -31.37 -2.27
CA GLN A 124 -5.61 -30.15 -2.07
C GLN A 124 -5.08 -28.98 -2.92
N MET A 125 -3.75 -28.85 -3.01
CA MET A 125 -3.14 -27.82 -3.85
C MET A 125 -3.43 -28.02 -5.32
N MET A 126 -3.34 -29.26 -5.83
CA MET A 126 -3.68 -29.59 -7.22
C MET A 126 -5.16 -29.37 -7.53
N ALA A 127 -6.06 -29.53 -6.55
CA ALA A 127 -7.47 -29.25 -6.69
C ALA A 127 -7.79 -27.74 -6.70
N LEU A 128 -7.05 -26.94 -5.91
CA LEU A 128 -7.25 -25.49 -5.81
C LEU A 128 -6.72 -24.76 -7.05
N GLU A 129 -5.53 -25.15 -7.53
CA GLU A 129 -4.87 -24.56 -8.69
C GLU A 129 -4.31 -25.66 -9.59
N PRO A 130 -5.09 -26.13 -10.56
CA PRO A 130 -4.70 -27.24 -11.43
C PRO A 130 -3.44 -26.99 -12.28
N ASN A 131 -3.06 -25.73 -12.48
CA ASN A 131 -1.91 -25.32 -13.26
C ASN A 131 -0.65 -25.10 -12.41
N ILE A 132 -0.73 -25.31 -11.08
CA ILE A 132 0.45 -25.18 -10.22
C ILE A 132 1.47 -26.31 -10.54
N SER A 133 2.75 -26.08 -10.22
CA SER A 133 3.76 -27.11 -10.38
C SER A 133 3.39 -28.41 -9.64
N ARG A 134 3.57 -29.54 -10.29
CA ARG A 134 3.34 -30.86 -9.68
C ARG A 134 4.34 -31.20 -8.56
N GLU A 135 5.40 -30.42 -8.42
CA GLU A 135 6.38 -30.58 -7.34
C GLU A 135 5.93 -29.93 -6.02
N VAL A 136 4.81 -29.18 -6.04
CA VAL A 136 4.29 -28.56 -4.81
C VAL A 136 3.91 -29.65 -3.80
N GLN A 137 4.36 -29.50 -2.56
CA GLN A 137 4.06 -30.45 -1.48
C GLN A 137 3.01 -29.86 -0.51
N TYR A 138 3.08 -28.56 -0.28
CA TYR A 138 2.27 -27.86 0.69
C TYR A 138 1.81 -26.51 0.14
N GLY A 139 0.74 -25.95 0.70
CA GLY A 139 0.34 -24.58 0.44
C GLY A 139 -0.27 -23.94 1.67
N LEU A 140 0.22 -22.75 2.07
CA LEU A 140 -0.54 -21.95 3.02
C LEU A 140 -1.57 -21.14 2.21
N VAL A 141 -2.83 -21.52 2.40
CA VAL A 141 -3.98 -20.87 1.75
C VAL A 141 -4.51 -19.78 2.67
N ASN A 142 -4.55 -18.55 2.15
CA ASN A 142 -5.13 -17.41 2.85
C ASN A 142 -6.31 -16.84 2.02
N PRO A 143 -7.54 -16.99 2.49
CA PRO A 143 -8.72 -16.49 1.78
C PRO A 143 -8.94 -14.98 1.90
N ASN A 144 -8.23 -14.30 2.82
CA ASN A 144 -8.52 -12.90 3.18
C ASN A 144 -7.77 -11.87 2.33
N THR A 145 -6.77 -12.29 1.57
CA THR A 145 -6.00 -11.37 0.72
C THR A 145 -6.90 -10.80 -0.39
N GLY A 146 -6.93 -9.49 -0.51
CA GLY A 146 -7.62 -8.81 -1.62
C GLY A 146 -6.68 -8.42 -2.74
N THR A 147 -7.24 -7.93 -3.85
CA THR A 147 -6.49 -7.36 -4.97
C THR A 147 -7.07 -6.02 -5.42
N ILE A 148 -6.20 -5.14 -5.88
CA ILE A 148 -6.55 -3.81 -6.36
C ILE A 148 -5.57 -3.39 -7.47
N ASN A 149 -6.06 -2.64 -8.45
CA ASN A 149 -5.15 -1.99 -9.38
C ASN A 149 -4.44 -0.80 -8.67
N PRO A 150 -3.11 -0.85 -8.48
CA PRO A 150 -2.40 0.19 -7.76
C PRO A 150 -2.35 1.53 -8.50
N PHE A 151 -2.45 1.52 -9.84
CA PHE A 151 -2.58 2.74 -10.63
C PHE A 151 -3.90 3.43 -10.34
N ASP A 152 -5.01 2.72 -10.51
CA ASP A 152 -6.36 3.26 -10.33
C ASP A 152 -6.51 3.84 -8.92
N LEU A 153 -6.01 3.12 -7.90
CA LEU A 153 -6.04 3.61 -6.53
C LEU A 153 -5.24 4.91 -6.37
N THR A 154 -3.99 4.93 -6.85
CA THR A 154 -3.11 6.08 -6.65
C THR A 154 -3.62 7.31 -7.39
N MET A 155 -4.08 7.14 -8.63
CA MET A 155 -4.68 8.21 -9.44
C MET A 155 -5.95 8.75 -8.79
N ALA A 156 -6.88 7.87 -8.41
CA ALA A 156 -8.13 8.30 -7.77
C ALA A 156 -7.90 9.03 -6.43
N LEU A 157 -6.87 8.65 -5.65
CA LEU A 157 -6.46 9.36 -4.44
C LEU A 157 -5.95 10.77 -4.76
N ALA A 158 -5.09 10.91 -5.78
CA ALA A 158 -4.55 12.20 -6.19
C ALA A 158 -5.63 13.10 -6.79
N GLU A 159 -6.46 12.58 -7.69
CA GLU A 159 -7.59 13.32 -8.29
C GLU A 159 -8.56 13.82 -7.22
N ASN A 160 -8.93 12.95 -6.27
CA ASN A 160 -9.81 13.34 -5.16
C ASN A 160 -9.17 14.44 -4.31
N ALA A 161 -7.86 14.40 -4.07
CA ALA A 161 -7.15 15.46 -3.36
C ALA A 161 -7.19 16.79 -4.14
N VAL A 162 -6.94 16.77 -5.46
CA VAL A 162 -7.03 17.95 -6.34
C VAL A 162 -8.44 18.53 -6.36
N MET A 163 -9.46 17.71 -6.48
CA MET A 163 -10.86 18.13 -6.42
C MET A 163 -11.22 18.84 -5.10
N ASN A 164 -10.46 18.56 -4.03
CA ASN A 164 -10.63 19.17 -2.72
C ASN A 164 -9.57 20.24 -2.39
N GLY A 165 -8.91 20.80 -3.42
CA GLY A 165 -8.07 21.98 -3.31
C GLY A 165 -6.58 21.75 -3.14
N VAL A 166 -6.08 20.50 -3.14
CA VAL A 166 -4.64 20.23 -3.14
C VAL A 166 -4.02 20.65 -4.47
N LYS A 167 -2.93 21.40 -4.40
CA LYS A 167 -2.13 21.77 -5.58
C LYS A 167 -1.14 20.66 -5.89
N VAL A 168 -1.14 20.15 -7.12
CA VAL A 168 -0.21 19.13 -7.58
C VAL A 168 0.69 19.69 -8.66
N PHE A 169 2.01 19.58 -8.45
CA PHE A 169 3.02 19.96 -9.43
C PHE A 169 3.78 18.72 -9.88
N LEU A 170 3.57 18.32 -11.10
CA LEU A 170 4.32 17.26 -11.78
C LEU A 170 5.64 17.81 -12.33
N GLU A 171 6.56 16.92 -12.73
CA GLU A 171 7.90 17.28 -13.24
C GLU A 171 8.66 18.23 -12.30
N THR A 172 8.36 18.12 -10.99
CA THR A 172 8.87 18.98 -9.94
C THR A 172 9.75 18.19 -8.98
N GLU A 173 11.05 18.26 -9.22
CA GLU A 173 12.05 17.55 -8.41
C GLU A 173 12.54 18.41 -7.26
N VAL A 174 12.43 17.87 -6.02
CA VAL A 174 13.04 18.50 -4.85
C VAL A 174 14.54 18.29 -4.91
N THR A 175 15.28 19.38 -4.88
CA THR A 175 16.75 19.40 -4.98
C THR A 175 17.42 19.65 -3.63
N ASN A 176 16.76 20.39 -2.72
CA ASN A 176 17.30 20.67 -1.40
C ASN A 176 16.20 20.99 -0.37
N ILE A 177 16.49 20.75 0.91
CA ILE A 177 15.63 21.12 2.03
C ILE A 177 16.46 21.93 3.01
N HIS A 178 16.09 23.18 3.20
CA HIS A 178 16.75 24.08 4.12
C HIS A 178 16.08 24.04 5.48
N THR A 179 16.88 23.83 6.52
CA THR A 179 16.40 23.80 7.90
C THR A 179 17.12 24.82 8.74
N ARG A 180 16.41 25.44 9.67
CA ARG A 180 16.99 26.38 10.64
C ARG A 180 16.40 26.12 12.03
N LYS A 181 17.27 25.92 13.00
CA LYS A 181 16.87 25.64 14.40
C LYS A 181 15.88 24.48 14.53
N GLY A 182 16.06 23.41 13.71
CA GLY A 182 15.22 22.22 13.74
C GLY A 182 13.85 22.37 13.05
N LYS A 183 13.59 23.47 12.34
CA LYS A 183 12.40 23.71 11.55
C LYS A 183 12.75 23.76 10.07
N ILE A 184 11.85 23.32 9.19
CA ILE A 184 11.97 23.51 7.75
C ILE A 184 11.78 25.01 7.48
N GLU A 185 12.73 25.61 6.75
CA GLU A 185 12.68 27.01 6.32
C GLU A 185 12.21 27.12 4.87
N SER A 186 12.68 26.20 4.03
CA SER A 186 12.23 26.13 2.65
C SER A 186 12.67 24.84 1.97
N VAL A 187 12.00 24.53 0.85
CA VAL A 187 12.30 23.41 -0.02
C VAL A 187 12.55 23.93 -1.43
N GLU A 188 13.73 23.65 -1.98
CA GLU A 188 14.11 24.02 -3.35
C GLU A 188 13.71 22.91 -4.32
N THR A 189 13.23 23.34 -5.49
CA THR A 189 12.89 22.46 -6.60
C THR A 189 13.45 23.01 -7.91
N ASN A 190 13.41 22.21 -8.97
CA ASN A 190 13.77 22.67 -10.33
C ASN A 190 12.88 23.79 -10.87
N ILE A 191 11.68 24.03 -10.30
CA ILE A 191 10.76 25.10 -10.75
C ILE A 191 10.70 26.29 -9.80
N GLY A 192 11.38 26.23 -8.64
CA GLY A 192 11.39 27.32 -7.67
C GLY A 192 11.41 26.81 -6.23
N ARG A 193 11.11 27.72 -5.29
CA ARG A 193 11.19 27.50 -3.85
C ARG A 193 9.80 27.46 -3.22
N PHE A 194 9.59 26.49 -2.33
CA PHE A 194 8.42 26.38 -1.46
C PHE A 194 8.81 26.75 -0.01
N GLU A 195 7.88 27.37 0.69
CA GLU A 195 8.03 27.81 2.09
C GLU A 195 6.84 27.22 2.88
N PRO A 196 7.02 25.99 3.42
CA PRO A 196 6.00 25.32 4.19
C PRO A 196 5.99 25.76 5.67
#